data_7a78005156b0c3fb5763a80384a3883d
#
_entry.id   7a78005156b0c3fb5763a80384a3883d
#
_cell.length_a   1.000
_cell.length_b   1.000
_cell.length_c   1.000
_cell.angle_alpha   90.00
_cell.angle_beta   90.00
_cell.angle_gamma   90.00
#
_symmetry.space_group_name_H-M   'P 1'
#
loop_
_entity.id
_entity.type
_entity.pdbx_description
1 polymer ?
#
loop_
_entity_poly.entity_id
_entity_poly.type
_entity_poly.pdbx_seq_one_letter_code
_entity_poly.pdbx_strand_id
1 'polypeptide(L)'
;MIKLWLIRHGKTEGNKLSRYIGTTDEPLCQEGTEFLHKMDYPKVQAVYVSPLKRCVQTAEILFPGEPVHIIEELAECDFGEFENKNYKELEGNPHYQEWIDSNGTLPFPGGESREGFKSRNLRGFDRVVSGCIRSHVAEAALVIHGGTIMNIMEEYADIQKPFYEWHVRNGGGYEVELDENLWKNGRKQLRVNSAIMELSLIHI
;
A
#
# COMPACT_ATOMS: atom_id res chain seq x y z
N MET A 1 17.95 -14.28 -0.14
CA MET A 1 16.97 -13.47 -0.90
C MET A 1 15.62 -13.58 -0.21
N ILE A 2 14.89 -12.48 -0.09
CA ILE A 2 13.53 -12.45 0.44
C ILE A 2 12.62 -11.90 -0.65
N LYS A 3 11.56 -12.62 -0.97
CA LYS A 3 10.52 -12.20 -1.91
C LYS A 3 9.35 -11.59 -1.14
N LEU A 4 8.88 -10.44 -1.59
CA LEU A 4 7.75 -9.73 -1.00
C LEU A 4 6.68 -9.43 -2.04
N TRP A 5 5.43 -9.66 -1.66
CA TRP A 5 4.24 -9.31 -2.42
C TRP A 5 3.62 -8.06 -1.80
N LEU A 6 3.83 -6.89 -2.41
CA LEU A 6 3.23 -5.63 -1.98
C LEU A 6 1.85 -5.52 -2.61
N ILE A 7 0.79 -5.69 -1.83
CA ILE A 7 -0.59 -5.81 -2.33
C ILE A 7 -1.43 -4.65 -1.81
N ARG A 8 -2.07 -3.90 -2.70
CA ARG A 8 -3.07 -2.91 -2.31
C ARG A 8 -4.36 -3.63 -1.91
N HIS A 9 -4.95 -3.24 -0.78
CA HIS A 9 -6.24 -3.77 -0.33
C HIS A 9 -7.31 -3.75 -1.42
N GLY A 10 -8.34 -4.59 -1.26
CA GLY A 10 -9.51 -4.63 -2.14
C GLY A 10 -10.31 -3.33 -2.13
N LYS A 11 -11.25 -3.20 -3.06
CA LYS A 11 -12.07 -2.00 -3.22
C LYS A 11 -13.02 -1.78 -2.04
N THR A 12 -13.18 -0.51 -1.63
CA THR A 12 -14.12 -0.04 -0.62
C THR A 12 -15.19 0.86 -1.26
N GLU A 13 -16.24 1.24 -0.52
CA GLU A 13 -17.24 2.18 -1.05
C GLU A 13 -16.63 3.56 -1.31
N GLY A 14 -15.73 4.04 -0.43
CA GLY A 14 -15.02 5.29 -0.65
C GLY A 14 -14.16 5.27 -1.91
N ASN A 15 -13.52 4.13 -2.23
CA ASN A 15 -12.76 3.97 -3.49
C ASN A 15 -13.68 4.08 -4.73
N LYS A 16 -14.90 3.53 -4.68
CA LYS A 16 -15.89 3.66 -5.77
C LYS A 16 -16.29 5.12 -6.01
N LEU A 17 -16.34 5.89 -4.95
CA LEU A 17 -16.68 7.32 -4.99
C LEU A 17 -15.45 8.22 -5.21
N SER A 18 -14.28 7.66 -5.45
CA SER A 18 -13.00 8.39 -5.62
C SER A 18 -12.69 9.34 -4.46
N ARG A 19 -13.03 8.95 -3.23
CA ARG A 19 -12.78 9.70 -2.02
C ARG A 19 -11.37 9.48 -1.48
N TYR A 20 -10.84 10.47 -0.79
CA TYR A 20 -9.63 10.34 0.04
C TYR A 20 -9.98 9.48 1.26
N ILE A 21 -9.52 8.24 1.28
CA ILE A 21 -9.77 7.29 2.37
C ILE A 21 -8.43 6.91 3.00
N GLY A 22 -8.08 7.63 4.04
CA GLY A 22 -6.85 7.43 4.82
C GLY A 22 -7.14 6.77 6.16
N THR A 23 -7.35 7.58 7.17
CA THR A 23 -7.67 7.14 8.55
C THR A 23 -9.09 6.60 8.69
N THR A 24 -9.99 6.92 7.76
CA THR A 24 -11.34 6.36 7.72
C THR A 24 -11.27 4.83 7.62
N ASP A 25 -11.73 4.14 8.67
CA ASP A 25 -11.63 2.69 8.78
C ASP A 25 -12.88 1.99 8.22
N GLU A 26 -13.06 2.07 6.92
CA GLU A 26 -14.15 1.40 6.20
C GLU A 26 -13.79 -0.02 5.77
N PRO A 27 -14.79 -0.93 5.70
CA PRO A 27 -14.60 -2.30 5.21
C PRO A 27 -14.52 -2.35 3.69
N LEU A 28 -14.19 -3.52 3.16
CA LEU A 28 -14.34 -3.84 1.74
C LEU A 28 -15.81 -3.72 1.32
N CYS A 29 -16.05 -3.23 0.11
CA CYS A 29 -17.37 -3.31 -0.52
C CYS A 29 -17.61 -4.71 -1.13
N GLN A 30 -18.87 -5.03 -1.45
CA GLN A 30 -19.21 -6.32 -2.03
C GLN A 30 -18.41 -6.60 -3.31
N GLU A 31 -18.34 -5.65 -4.23
CA GLU A 31 -17.56 -5.75 -5.47
C GLU A 31 -16.08 -6.05 -5.20
N GLY A 32 -15.49 -5.39 -4.19
CA GLY A 32 -14.10 -5.60 -3.79
C GLY A 32 -13.88 -7.02 -3.25
N THR A 33 -14.79 -7.52 -2.42
CA THR A 33 -14.76 -8.88 -1.87
C THR A 33 -14.89 -9.93 -2.98
N GLU A 34 -15.89 -9.79 -3.85
CA GLU A 34 -16.13 -10.72 -4.98
C GLU A 34 -14.96 -10.77 -5.95
N PHE A 35 -14.30 -9.61 -6.16
CA PHE A 35 -13.12 -9.53 -7.00
C PHE A 35 -11.95 -10.29 -6.39
N LEU A 36 -11.64 -10.08 -5.10
CA LEU A 36 -10.54 -10.75 -4.41
C LEU A 36 -10.69 -12.28 -4.39
N HIS A 37 -11.91 -12.80 -4.26
CA HIS A 37 -12.17 -14.26 -4.33
C HIS A 37 -11.83 -14.89 -5.69
N LYS A 38 -11.68 -14.10 -6.75
CA LYS A 38 -11.27 -14.56 -8.08
C LYS A 38 -9.76 -14.48 -8.30
N MET A 39 -9.05 -13.88 -7.35
CA MET A 39 -7.60 -13.73 -7.42
C MET A 39 -6.92 -14.98 -6.89
N ASP A 40 -5.84 -15.37 -7.56
CA ASP A 40 -4.96 -16.44 -7.10
C ASP A 40 -3.60 -15.83 -6.72
N TYR A 41 -3.25 -15.97 -5.45
CA TYR A 41 -1.97 -15.52 -4.92
C TYR A 41 -1.15 -16.71 -4.45
N PRO A 42 0.18 -16.65 -4.56
CA PRO A 42 1.03 -17.74 -4.10
C PRO A 42 0.92 -17.90 -2.57
N LYS A 43 1.20 -19.10 -2.09
CA LYS A 43 1.36 -19.35 -0.66
C LYS A 43 2.59 -18.59 -0.15
N VAL A 44 2.44 -17.94 0.99
CA VAL A 44 3.51 -17.19 1.65
C VAL A 44 3.75 -17.76 3.05
N GLN A 45 4.90 -17.46 3.64
CA GLN A 45 5.27 -17.91 4.98
C GLN A 45 4.84 -16.94 6.08
N ALA A 46 4.53 -15.68 5.70
CA ALA A 46 4.06 -14.66 6.62
C ALA A 46 3.22 -13.61 5.89
N VAL A 47 2.21 -13.08 6.58
CA VAL A 47 1.34 -12.01 6.08
C VAL A 47 1.41 -10.83 7.03
N TYR A 48 1.84 -9.68 6.52
CA TYR A 48 1.88 -8.42 7.26
C TYR A 48 0.80 -7.49 6.73
N VAL A 49 0.13 -6.77 7.62
CA VAL A 49 -1.02 -5.93 7.22
C VAL A 49 -0.97 -4.56 7.89
N SER A 50 -1.51 -3.57 7.20
CA SER A 50 -1.97 -2.32 7.81
C SER A 50 -3.07 -2.61 8.84
N PRO A 51 -3.20 -1.84 9.94
CA PRO A 51 -4.22 -2.06 10.95
C PRO A 51 -5.66 -1.85 10.46
N LEU A 52 -5.86 -1.21 9.30
CA LEU A 52 -7.18 -0.83 8.81
C LEU A 52 -7.97 -2.02 8.26
N LYS A 53 -9.26 -2.09 8.56
CA LYS A 53 -10.18 -3.21 8.24
C LYS A 53 -10.05 -3.71 6.82
N ARG A 54 -10.02 -2.80 5.84
CA ARG A 54 -9.91 -3.15 4.41
C ARG A 54 -8.65 -3.98 4.09
N CYS A 55 -7.53 -3.73 4.79
CA CYS A 55 -6.31 -4.51 4.62
C CYS A 55 -6.41 -5.88 5.33
N VAL A 56 -6.94 -5.91 6.55
CA VAL A 56 -7.15 -7.15 7.30
C VAL A 56 -8.08 -8.08 6.53
N GLN A 57 -9.26 -7.59 6.11
CA GLN A 57 -10.23 -8.36 5.31
C GLN A 57 -9.64 -8.86 3.98
N THR A 58 -8.83 -8.02 3.32
CA THR A 58 -8.14 -8.45 2.09
C THR A 58 -7.19 -9.60 2.37
N ALA A 59 -6.41 -9.53 3.45
CA ALA A 59 -5.49 -10.60 3.84
C ALA A 59 -6.22 -11.89 4.19
N GLU A 60 -7.34 -11.82 4.92
CA GLU A 60 -8.17 -12.98 5.27
C GLU A 60 -8.73 -13.69 4.03
N ILE A 61 -9.06 -12.94 2.97
CA ILE A 61 -9.56 -13.50 1.71
C ILE A 61 -8.44 -14.12 0.89
N LEU A 62 -7.31 -13.43 0.74
CA LEU A 62 -6.22 -13.88 -0.14
C LEU A 62 -5.34 -14.97 0.52
N PHE A 63 -5.24 -14.98 1.84
CA PHE A 63 -4.37 -15.89 2.61
C PHE A 63 -5.15 -16.54 3.76
N PRO A 64 -6.19 -17.31 3.45
CA PRO A 64 -7.08 -17.88 4.47
C PRO A 64 -6.33 -18.84 5.40
N GLY A 65 -6.47 -18.62 6.71
CA GLY A 65 -5.84 -19.44 7.74
C GLY A 65 -4.40 -19.08 8.09
N GLU A 66 -3.77 -18.15 7.34
CA GLU A 66 -2.45 -17.66 7.69
C GLU A 66 -2.53 -16.61 8.82
N PRO A 67 -1.63 -16.64 9.79
CA PRO A 67 -1.58 -15.62 10.83
C PRO A 67 -1.15 -14.27 10.25
N VAL A 68 -1.93 -13.22 10.54
CA VAL A 68 -1.61 -11.85 10.12
C VAL A 68 -0.85 -11.09 11.21
N HIS A 69 0.18 -10.37 10.81
CA HIS A 69 0.99 -9.50 11.65
C HIS A 69 0.64 -8.04 11.36
N ILE A 70 0.00 -7.37 12.30
CA ILE A 70 -0.38 -5.95 12.16
C ILE A 70 0.84 -5.07 12.35
N ILE A 71 1.04 -4.11 11.44
CA ILE A 71 2.10 -3.11 11.46
C ILE A 71 1.45 -1.73 11.37
N GLU A 72 1.36 -1.03 12.51
CA GLU A 72 0.69 0.26 12.63
C GLU A 72 1.26 1.32 11.68
N GLU A 73 2.57 1.33 11.49
CA GLU A 73 3.26 2.30 10.63
C GLU A 73 2.91 2.16 9.15
N LEU A 74 2.29 1.04 8.73
CA LEU A 74 1.85 0.80 7.34
C LEU A 74 0.41 1.31 7.06
N ALA A 75 -0.23 2.01 8.01
CA ALA A 75 -1.49 2.68 7.77
C ALA A 75 -1.40 3.70 6.63
N GLU A 76 -2.54 4.00 5.97
CA GLU A 76 -2.61 5.01 4.90
C GLU A 76 -2.36 6.42 5.46
N CYS A 77 -2.17 7.37 4.58
CA CYS A 77 -2.02 8.78 4.91
C CYS A 77 -3.25 9.31 5.67
N ASP A 78 -3.01 10.14 6.67
CA ASP A 78 -4.07 10.96 7.26
C ASP A 78 -4.33 12.16 6.34
N PHE A 79 -5.46 12.13 5.64
CA PHE A 79 -5.86 13.20 4.72
C PHE A 79 -6.53 14.40 5.42
N GLY A 80 -6.62 14.39 6.75
CA GLY A 80 -7.15 15.50 7.56
C GLY A 80 -8.52 15.98 7.09
N GLU A 81 -8.64 17.26 6.75
CA GLU A 81 -9.91 17.85 6.28
C GLU A 81 -10.45 17.24 4.99
N PHE A 82 -9.62 16.55 4.21
CA PHE A 82 -10.04 15.92 2.95
C PHE A 82 -10.58 14.49 3.14
N GLU A 83 -10.44 13.93 4.35
CA GLU A 83 -10.94 12.59 4.66
C GLU A 83 -12.41 12.40 4.25
N ASN A 84 -12.66 11.26 3.60
CA ASN A 84 -13.98 10.83 3.16
C ASN A 84 -14.71 11.81 2.23
N LYS A 85 -13.95 12.61 1.47
CA LYS A 85 -14.44 13.52 0.43
C LYS A 85 -13.72 13.25 -0.89
N ASN A 86 -14.38 13.51 -2.00
CA ASN A 86 -13.77 13.48 -3.32
C ASN A 86 -13.53 14.91 -3.85
N TYR A 87 -12.89 15.03 -5.01
CA TYR A 87 -12.56 16.31 -5.61
C TYR A 87 -13.78 17.21 -5.88
N LYS A 88 -14.96 16.61 -6.17
CA LYS A 88 -16.20 17.38 -6.37
C LYS A 88 -16.74 17.92 -5.05
N GLU A 89 -16.67 17.12 -4.00
CA GLU A 89 -17.11 17.53 -2.65
C GLU A 89 -16.16 18.55 -2.01
N LEU A 90 -14.91 18.63 -2.52
CA LEU A 90 -13.90 19.62 -2.11
C LEU A 90 -13.86 20.85 -3.01
N GLU A 91 -14.68 20.91 -4.07
CA GLU A 91 -14.77 22.07 -4.95
C GLU A 91 -15.16 23.33 -4.16
N GLY A 92 -14.40 24.43 -4.36
CA GLY A 92 -14.57 25.68 -3.63
C GLY A 92 -13.98 25.71 -2.22
N ASN A 93 -13.39 24.63 -1.74
CA ASN A 93 -12.64 24.65 -0.48
C ASN A 93 -11.27 25.35 -0.71
N PRO A 94 -10.95 26.47 0.01
CA PRO A 94 -9.72 27.20 -0.21
C PRO A 94 -8.47 26.38 0.13
N HIS A 95 -8.48 25.58 1.18
CA HIS A 95 -7.36 24.69 1.54
C HIS A 95 -7.10 23.63 0.47
N TYR A 96 -8.16 23.11 -0.14
CA TYR A 96 -8.03 22.17 -1.24
C TYR A 96 -7.41 22.83 -2.47
N GLN A 97 -7.82 24.07 -2.79
CA GLN A 97 -7.23 24.83 -3.91
C GLN A 97 -5.75 25.12 -3.66
N GLU A 98 -5.38 25.57 -2.46
CA GLU A 98 -3.97 25.79 -2.08
C GLU A 98 -3.14 24.51 -2.20
N TRP A 99 -3.70 23.37 -1.77
CA TRP A 99 -3.04 22.07 -1.87
C TRP A 99 -2.83 21.66 -3.34
N ILE A 100 -3.84 21.84 -4.20
CA ILE A 100 -3.72 21.59 -5.65
C ILE A 100 -2.68 22.51 -6.28
N ASP A 101 -2.70 23.81 -5.99
CA ASP A 101 -1.78 24.81 -6.53
C ASP A 101 -0.31 24.52 -6.13
N SER A 102 -0.12 23.87 -4.98
CA SER A 102 1.19 23.38 -4.53
C SER A 102 1.65 22.10 -5.24
N ASN A 103 0.86 21.53 -6.16
CA ASN A 103 1.06 20.18 -6.71
C ASN A 103 1.14 19.09 -5.63
N GLY A 104 0.36 19.22 -4.56
CA GLY A 104 0.32 18.24 -3.46
C GLY A 104 1.57 18.22 -2.58
N THR A 105 2.36 19.29 -2.58
CA THR A 105 3.56 19.40 -1.72
C THR A 105 3.25 19.92 -0.33
N LEU A 106 2.15 20.65 -0.14
CA LEU A 106 1.72 21.08 1.18
C LEU A 106 1.20 19.90 2.00
N PRO A 107 1.34 19.93 3.35
CA PRO A 107 0.66 18.99 4.23
C PRO A 107 -0.85 19.01 4.01
N PHE A 108 -1.51 17.88 4.26
CA PHE A 108 -2.97 17.86 4.33
C PHE A 108 -3.44 18.69 5.52
N PRO A 109 -4.38 19.62 5.36
CA PRO A 109 -4.87 20.44 6.46
C PRO A 109 -5.41 19.57 7.60
N GLY A 110 -4.84 19.66 8.79
CA GLY A 110 -5.18 18.82 9.94
C GLY A 110 -4.76 17.34 9.81
N GLY A 111 -3.99 16.99 8.81
CA GLY A 111 -3.50 15.64 8.53
C GLY A 111 -1.97 15.53 8.47
N GLU A 112 -1.47 14.53 7.74
CA GLU A 112 -0.03 14.29 7.62
C GLU A 112 0.63 15.12 6.51
N SER A 113 1.93 15.41 6.70
CA SER A 113 2.80 15.83 5.60
C SER A 113 3.24 14.63 4.77
N ARG A 114 3.62 14.88 3.52
CA ARG A 114 4.18 13.85 2.62
C ARG A 114 5.42 13.19 3.24
N GLU A 115 6.31 13.97 3.81
CA GLU A 115 7.54 13.48 4.45
C GLU A 115 7.24 12.66 5.72
N GLY A 116 6.27 13.09 6.53
CA GLY A 116 5.84 12.35 7.72
C GLY A 116 5.26 11.00 7.38
N PHE A 117 4.35 10.97 6.43
CA PHE A 117 3.74 9.75 5.89
C PHE A 117 4.79 8.80 5.31
N LYS A 118 5.67 9.29 4.42
CA LYS A 118 6.76 8.51 3.83
C LYS A 118 7.68 7.93 4.92
N SER A 119 8.16 8.77 5.82
CA SER A 119 9.05 8.34 6.91
C SER A 119 8.42 7.27 7.81
N ARG A 120 7.14 7.39 8.14
CA ARG A 120 6.39 6.39 8.91
C ARG A 120 6.30 5.05 8.16
N ASN A 121 5.91 5.07 6.89
CA ASN A 121 5.80 3.86 6.08
C ASN A 121 7.14 3.13 5.92
N LEU A 122 8.23 3.86 5.69
CA LEU A 122 9.56 3.26 5.55
C LEU A 122 10.04 2.58 6.85
N ARG A 123 9.74 3.19 8.02
CA ARG A 123 10.00 2.51 9.30
C ARG A 123 9.18 1.23 9.45
N GLY A 124 7.91 1.25 9.06
CA GLY A 124 7.04 0.06 9.08
C GLY A 124 7.58 -1.04 8.15
N PHE A 125 7.99 -0.66 6.96
CA PHE A 125 8.59 -1.59 6.00
C PHE A 125 9.90 -2.20 6.52
N ASP A 126 10.78 -1.40 7.12
CA ASP A 126 12.01 -1.88 7.76
C ASP A 126 11.72 -2.89 8.89
N ARG A 127 10.65 -2.68 9.66
CA ARG A 127 10.20 -3.65 10.68
C ARG A 127 9.79 -4.98 10.07
N VAL A 128 9.05 -4.94 8.95
CA VAL A 128 8.66 -6.15 8.21
C VAL A 128 9.89 -6.89 7.72
N VAL A 129 10.78 -6.23 6.99
CA VAL A 129 12.01 -6.86 6.46
C VAL A 129 12.87 -7.43 7.58
N SER A 130 13.05 -6.68 8.66
CA SER A 130 13.77 -7.16 9.84
C SER A 130 13.10 -8.36 10.49
N GLY A 131 11.77 -8.41 10.50
CA GLY A 131 10.98 -9.56 10.95
C GLY A 131 11.22 -10.80 10.09
N CYS A 132 11.13 -10.65 8.77
CA CYS A 132 11.41 -11.73 7.82
C CYS A 132 12.83 -12.28 8.00
N ILE A 133 13.83 -11.41 8.14
CA ILE A 133 15.23 -11.82 8.34
C ILE A 133 15.39 -12.62 9.63
N ARG A 134 14.85 -12.13 10.76
CA ARG A 134 14.96 -12.82 12.06
C ARG A 134 14.28 -14.17 12.09
N SER A 135 13.15 -14.29 11.40
CA SER A 135 12.34 -15.51 11.38
C SER A 135 12.65 -16.43 10.19
N HIS A 136 13.67 -16.11 9.40
CA HIS A 136 14.07 -16.86 8.20
C HIS A 136 12.91 -17.03 7.19
N VAL A 137 12.06 -16.02 7.07
CA VAL A 137 10.97 -15.96 6.09
C VAL A 137 11.54 -15.59 4.73
N ALA A 138 11.43 -16.49 3.76
CA ALA A 138 11.92 -16.27 2.41
C ALA A 138 10.85 -15.64 1.49
N GLU A 139 9.57 -15.76 1.83
CA GLU A 139 8.45 -15.22 1.03
C GLU A 139 7.33 -14.73 1.95
N ALA A 140 6.95 -13.44 1.80
CA ALA A 140 5.90 -12.81 2.59
C ALA A 140 5.00 -11.92 1.76
N ALA A 141 3.76 -11.71 2.22
CA ALA A 141 2.83 -10.75 1.66
C ALA A 141 2.67 -9.54 2.60
N LEU A 142 2.56 -8.36 2.02
CA LEU A 142 2.19 -7.12 2.71
C LEU A 142 0.88 -6.62 2.09
N VAL A 143 -0.20 -6.65 2.86
CA VAL A 143 -1.49 -6.09 2.43
C VAL A 143 -1.63 -4.69 3.01
N ILE A 144 -1.46 -3.70 2.15
CA ILE A 144 -1.28 -2.30 2.49
C ILE A 144 -2.08 -1.37 1.57
N HIS A 145 -1.70 -0.11 1.46
CA HIS A 145 -2.43 0.93 0.75
C HIS A 145 -1.67 1.43 -0.47
N GLY A 146 -2.37 2.14 -1.36
CA GLY A 146 -1.77 2.72 -2.56
C GLY A 146 -0.64 3.69 -2.24
N GLY A 147 -0.86 4.64 -1.33
CA GLY A 147 0.16 5.59 -0.91
C GLY A 147 1.36 4.93 -0.25
N THR A 148 1.11 3.92 0.58
CA THR A 148 2.18 3.15 1.24
C THR A 148 3.06 2.41 0.22
N ILE A 149 2.45 1.76 -0.80
CA ILE A 149 3.19 1.10 -1.88
C ILE A 149 4.03 2.12 -2.64
N MET A 150 3.42 3.25 -3.04
CA MET A 150 4.12 4.31 -3.77
C MET A 150 5.34 4.84 -3.00
N ASN A 151 5.24 5.03 -1.67
CA ASN A 151 6.37 5.45 -0.83
C ASN A 151 7.51 4.42 -0.80
N ILE A 152 7.17 3.13 -0.63
CA ILE A 152 8.16 2.05 -0.57
C ILE A 152 8.86 1.91 -1.92
N MET A 153 8.10 1.94 -3.01
CA MET A 153 8.66 1.76 -4.36
C MET A 153 9.48 2.96 -4.81
N GLU A 154 9.04 4.20 -4.53
CA GLU A 154 9.83 5.41 -4.83
C GLU A 154 11.19 5.39 -4.13
N GLU A 155 11.24 4.88 -2.89
CA GLU A 155 12.47 4.87 -2.09
C GLU A 155 13.42 3.75 -2.47
N TYR A 156 12.90 2.54 -2.66
CA TYR A 156 13.73 1.35 -2.68
C TYR A 156 13.80 0.61 -4.02
N ALA A 157 12.92 0.88 -4.99
CA ALA A 157 12.93 0.16 -6.26
C ALA A 157 14.24 0.37 -7.02
N ASP A 158 14.74 -0.68 -7.66
CA ASP A 158 15.93 -0.65 -8.52
C ASP A 158 15.71 0.13 -9.82
N ILE A 159 14.44 0.40 -10.15
CA ILE A 159 14.01 1.23 -11.28
C ILE A 159 13.51 2.57 -10.71
N GLN A 160 14.09 3.68 -11.17
CA GLN A 160 13.65 5.01 -10.72
C GLN A 160 12.41 5.47 -11.49
N LYS A 161 11.34 5.72 -10.76
CA LYS A 161 10.09 6.32 -11.28
C LYS A 161 9.56 7.37 -10.30
N PRO A 162 8.88 8.43 -10.80
CA PRO A 162 8.15 9.37 -9.93
C PRO A 162 7.09 8.66 -9.09
N PHE A 163 6.83 9.18 -7.89
CA PHE A 163 5.90 8.63 -6.90
C PHE A 163 4.58 8.12 -7.50
N TYR A 164 3.88 8.94 -8.27
CA TYR A 164 2.56 8.57 -8.83
C TYR A 164 2.61 7.49 -9.93
N GLU A 165 3.76 7.23 -10.53
CA GLU A 165 3.92 6.15 -11.51
C GLU A 165 3.96 4.76 -10.87
N TRP A 166 4.09 4.69 -9.56
CA TRP A 166 3.98 3.45 -8.77
C TRP A 166 2.54 3.13 -8.35
N HIS A 167 1.57 3.90 -8.82
CA HIS A 167 0.16 3.67 -8.50
C HIS A 167 -0.30 2.29 -8.99
N VAL A 168 -1.05 1.58 -8.13
CA VAL A 168 -1.66 0.29 -8.43
C VAL A 168 -3.17 0.30 -8.15
N ARG A 169 -3.91 -0.53 -8.86
CA ARG A 169 -5.35 -0.72 -8.62
C ARG A 169 -5.59 -1.51 -7.33
N ASN A 170 -6.81 -1.44 -6.79
CA ASN A 170 -7.22 -2.27 -5.66
C ASN A 170 -7.05 -3.76 -6.00
N GLY A 171 -6.46 -4.53 -5.09
CA GLY A 171 -6.10 -5.92 -5.30
C GLY A 171 -4.84 -6.14 -6.14
N GLY A 172 -4.27 -5.10 -6.76
CA GLY A 172 -3.00 -5.17 -7.49
C GLY A 172 -1.80 -4.82 -6.62
N GLY A 173 -0.61 -4.80 -7.20
CA GLY A 173 0.62 -4.52 -6.46
C GLY A 173 1.88 -4.86 -7.22
N TYR A 174 2.93 -5.21 -6.48
CA TYR A 174 4.23 -5.58 -7.02
C TYR A 174 4.80 -6.83 -6.34
N GLU A 175 5.39 -7.70 -7.14
CA GLU A 175 6.33 -8.71 -6.67
C GLU A 175 7.73 -8.10 -6.69
N VAL A 176 8.38 -8.08 -5.53
CA VAL A 176 9.73 -7.54 -5.36
C VAL A 176 10.61 -8.52 -4.60
N GLU A 177 11.92 -8.40 -4.79
CA GLU A 177 12.91 -9.18 -4.05
C GLU A 177 13.98 -8.28 -3.47
N LEU A 178 14.50 -8.68 -2.31
CA LEU A 178 15.66 -8.05 -1.69
C LEU A 178 16.73 -9.06 -1.27
N ASP A 179 17.97 -8.61 -1.29
CA ASP A 179 19.08 -9.34 -0.68
C ASP A 179 19.21 -8.94 0.79
N GLU A 180 19.04 -9.92 1.71
CA GLU A 180 19.09 -9.67 3.14
C GLU A 180 20.44 -9.18 3.64
N ASN A 181 21.56 -9.61 3.01
CA ASN A 181 22.89 -9.18 3.41
C ASN A 181 23.14 -7.73 2.98
N LEU A 182 22.73 -7.37 1.77
CA LEU A 182 22.80 -5.98 1.31
C LEU A 182 21.92 -5.07 2.18
N TRP A 183 20.72 -5.51 2.52
CA TRP A 183 19.79 -4.76 3.39
C TRP A 183 20.38 -4.51 4.78
N LYS A 184 20.93 -5.55 5.43
CA LYS A 184 21.62 -5.45 6.73
C LYS A 184 22.82 -4.49 6.71
N ASN A 185 23.50 -4.39 5.57
CA ASN A 185 24.65 -3.51 5.36
C ASN A 185 24.27 -2.10 4.88
N GLY A 186 22.98 -1.71 4.95
CA GLY A 186 22.49 -0.39 4.60
C GLY A 186 22.27 -0.15 3.11
N ARG A 187 22.50 -1.14 2.24
CA ARG A 187 22.16 -1.08 0.81
C ARG A 187 20.75 -1.58 0.60
N LYS A 188 19.78 -0.72 0.89
CA LYS A 188 18.36 -1.04 0.81
C LYS A 188 17.87 -0.85 -0.62
N GLN A 189 17.63 -1.93 -1.31
CA GLN A 189 17.12 -1.94 -2.67
C GLN A 189 16.16 -3.10 -2.89
N LEU A 190 15.10 -2.85 -3.65
CA LEU A 190 14.11 -3.83 -4.10
C LEU A 190 14.26 -4.05 -5.59
N ARG A 191 14.53 -5.28 -6.01
CA ARG A 191 14.42 -5.67 -7.41
C ARG A 191 12.95 -5.87 -7.74
N VAL A 192 12.46 -5.16 -8.74
CA VAL A 192 11.08 -5.27 -9.21
C VAL A 192 10.99 -6.43 -10.21
N ASN A 193 10.30 -7.51 -9.84
CA ASN A 193 10.14 -8.68 -10.70
C ASN A 193 8.95 -8.50 -11.65
N SER A 194 7.78 -8.13 -11.11
CA SER A 194 6.56 -7.93 -11.88
C SER A 194 5.57 -7.00 -11.18
N ALA A 195 4.69 -6.38 -11.97
CA ALA A 195 3.47 -5.79 -11.46
C ALA A 195 2.38 -6.86 -11.39
N ILE A 196 1.65 -6.90 -10.27
CA ILE A 196 0.51 -7.80 -10.09
C ILE A 196 -0.69 -7.17 -10.79
N MET A 197 -1.36 -7.91 -11.68
CA MET A 197 -2.55 -7.49 -12.46
C MET A 197 -2.30 -6.66 -13.74
N GLU A 198 -1.07 -6.49 -14.20
CA GLU A 198 -0.87 -6.03 -15.59
C GLU A 198 -1.23 -7.09 -16.64
N LEU A 199 -1.28 -8.36 -16.25
CA LEU A 199 -1.44 -9.50 -17.18
C LEU A 199 -2.89 -9.77 -17.63
N SER A 200 -3.90 -9.03 -17.18
CA SER A 200 -5.30 -9.34 -17.54
C SER A 200 -5.91 -8.42 -18.62
N LEU A 201 -5.11 -7.64 -19.34
CA LEU A 201 -5.57 -6.83 -20.47
C LEU A 201 -5.27 -7.43 -21.85
N ILE A 202 -4.80 -8.68 -21.92
CA ILE A 202 -4.55 -9.36 -23.21
C ILE A 202 -5.54 -10.54 -23.34
N HIS A 203 -6.81 -10.31 -23.28
CA HIS A 203 -7.85 -11.20 -23.84
C HIS A 203 -9.18 -10.46 -23.89
N ILE A 204 -9.32 -9.56 -24.84
CA ILE A 204 -10.57 -9.28 -25.55
C ILE A 204 -10.23 -9.07 -27.02
#